data_4bbf7582c4dcddf8401f43ba189d950b
#
_entry.id   4bbf7582c4dcddf8401f43ba189d950b
#
_cell.length_a   1.000
_cell.length_b   1.000
_cell.length_c   1.000
_cell.angle_alpha   90.00
_cell.angle_beta   90.00
_cell.angle_gamma   90.00
#
_symmetry.space_group_name_H-M   'P 1'
#
loop_
_entity.id
_entity.type
_entity.pdbx_description
1 polymer ?
#
loop_
_entity_poly.entity_id
_entity_poly.type
_entity_poly.pdbx_seq_one_letter_code
_entity_poly.pdbx_strand_id
1 'polypeptide(L)'
;VEPGEEIVVKVTTDYRSGLIGLVVLIAFIGLLVYFLTRGVRIKKRVFKIRNPVHGDSEVKVMLHVKNKDNQEVHNIKVIDLVPNAVRLIHEYGTLRPEKVQQGARGIRLIWTLETLSPGEERIISYNASVENNIIGSVYLPPASTQYINRKAKFVIHRSGSAEISP
;
A
#
# COMPACT_ATOMS: atom_id res chain seq x y z
N VAL A 1 -21.02 -42.96 -56.63
CA VAL A 1 -20.35 -41.63 -56.73
C VAL A 1 -19.75 -41.63 -58.13
N GLU A 2 -20.26 -40.77 -59.02
CA GLU A 2 -19.65 -40.60 -60.33
C GLU A 2 -18.26 -39.96 -60.26
N PRO A 3 -17.31 -40.35 -61.10
CA PRO A 3 -15.98 -39.78 -61.11
C PRO A 3 -16.06 -38.33 -61.61
N GLY A 4 -15.91 -37.33 -60.71
CA GLY A 4 -15.97 -35.92 -61.02
C GLY A 4 -16.84 -35.07 -60.09
N GLU A 5 -17.51 -35.66 -59.11
CA GLU A 5 -18.34 -34.92 -58.15
C GLU A 5 -17.47 -34.29 -57.05
N GLU A 6 -17.32 -32.95 -57.10
CA GLU A 6 -16.59 -32.20 -56.08
C GLU A 6 -17.46 -32.09 -54.81
N ILE A 7 -17.02 -32.69 -53.71
CA ILE A 7 -17.67 -32.52 -52.40
C ILE A 7 -17.17 -31.22 -51.76
N VAL A 8 -17.98 -30.17 -51.85
CA VAL A 8 -17.71 -28.90 -51.19
C VAL A 8 -18.17 -28.99 -49.71
N VAL A 9 -17.23 -29.16 -48.81
CA VAL A 9 -17.49 -29.12 -47.36
C VAL A 9 -17.41 -27.66 -46.90
N LYS A 10 -18.55 -27.04 -46.63
CA LYS A 10 -18.58 -25.68 -46.03
C LYS A 10 -18.44 -25.77 -44.53
N VAL A 11 -17.24 -25.48 -44.01
CA VAL A 11 -16.98 -25.39 -42.57
C VAL A 11 -17.34 -23.98 -42.14
N THR A 12 -18.40 -23.82 -41.36
CA THR A 12 -18.78 -22.55 -40.73
C THR A 12 -18.33 -22.57 -39.27
N THR A 13 -17.32 -21.81 -38.94
CA THR A 13 -16.84 -21.68 -37.56
C THR A 13 -17.57 -20.50 -36.91
N ASP A 14 -18.35 -20.75 -35.87
CA ASP A 14 -19.07 -19.72 -35.12
C ASP A 14 -18.23 -19.31 -33.90
N TYR A 15 -17.64 -18.12 -33.94
CA TYR A 15 -16.83 -17.54 -32.86
C TYR A 15 -17.65 -16.81 -31.81
N ARG A 16 -18.99 -16.69 -31.97
CA ARG A 16 -19.83 -15.88 -31.06
C ARG A 16 -19.79 -16.39 -29.61
N SER A 17 -19.86 -17.70 -29.43
CA SER A 17 -19.80 -18.34 -28.13
C SER A 17 -18.46 -18.09 -27.43
N GLY A 18 -17.34 -18.15 -28.17
CA GLY A 18 -16.01 -17.84 -27.65
C GLY A 18 -15.86 -16.37 -27.26
N LEU A 19 -16.40 -15.45 -28.04
CA LEU A 19 -16.38 -14.02 -27.78
C LEU A 19 -17.20 -13.65 -26.52
N ILE A 20 -18.39 -14.24 -26.36
CA ILE A 20 -19.22 -14.08 -25.17
C ILE A 20 -18.47 -14.60 -23.92
N GLY A 21 -17.85 -15.79 -24.01
CA GLY A 21 -17.06 -16.36 -22.92
C GLY A 21 -15.89 -15.46 -22.51
N LEU A 22 -15.19 -14.86 -23.48
CA LEU A 22 -14.09 -13.92 -23.21
C LEU A 22 -14.59 -12.66 -22.49
N VAL A 23 -15.71 -12.07 -22.93
CA VAL A 23 -16.29 -10.88 -22.28
C VAL A 23 -16.71 -11.19 -20.85
N VAL A 24 -17.35 -12.32 -20.60
CA VAL A 24 -17.74 -12.76 -19.25
C VAL A 24 -16.50 -12.97 -18.34
N LEU A 25 -15.44 -13.56 -18.88
CA LEU A 25 -14.18 -13.76 -18.15
C LEU A 25 -13.55 -12.43 -17.75
N ILE A 26 -13.47 -11.47 -18.68
CA ILE A 26 -12.92 -10.13 -18.40
C ILE A 26 -13.76 -9.42 -17.35
N ALA A 27 -15.09 -9.47 -17.45
CA ALA A 27 -15.99 -8.89 -16.46
C ALA A 27 -15.82 -9.53 -15.08
N PHE A 28 -15.66 -10.83 -15.00
CA PHE A 28 -15.42 -11.58 -13.77
C PHE A 28 -14.07 -11.18 -13.12
N ILE A 29 -13.00 -11.10 -13.92
CA ILE A 29 -11.67 -10.65 -13.45
C ILE A 29 -11.76 -9.21 -12.94
N GLY A 30 -12.43 -8.31 -13.67
CA GLY A 30 -12.65 -6.93 -13.24
C GLY A 30 -13.39 -6.83 -11.91
N LEU A 31 -14.44 -7.62 -11.73
CA LEU A 31 -15.20 -7.70 -10.48
C LEU A 31 -14.33 -8.24 -9.32
N LEU A 32 -13.56 -9.28 -9.58
CA LEU A 32 -12.63 -9.86 -8.60
C LEU A 32 -11.58 -8.84 -8.14
N VAL A 33 -10.95 -8.13 -9.08
CA VAL A 33 -9.97 -7.06 -8.78
C VAL A 33 -10.63 -5.95 -7.98
N TYR A 34 -11.85 -5.52 -8.34
CA TYR A 34 -12.61 -4.51 -7.61
C TYR A 34 -12.83 -4.91 -6.14
N PHE A 35 -13.25 -6.15 -5.86
CA PHE A 35 -13.44 -6.63 -4.49
C PHE A 35 -12.13 -6.78 -3.72
N LEU A 36 -11.04 -7.24 -4.37
CA LEU A 36 -9.73 -7.42 -3.73
C LEU A 36 -9.04 -6.10 -3.41
N THR A 37 -9.38 -4.99 -4.08
CA THR A 37 -8.73 -3.69 -3.87
C THR A 37 -9.41 -2.80 -2.83
N ARG A 38 -10.56 -3.21 -2.28
CA ARG A 38 -11.30 -2.44 -1.26
C ARG A 38 -10.56 -2.40 0.08
N GLY A 39 -10.94 -1.43 0.90
CA GLY A 39 -10.44 -1.23 2.26
C GLY A 39 -9.41 -0.11 2.37
N VAL A 40 -8.89 0.08 3.59
CA VAL A 40 -7.89 1.12 3.87
C VAL A 40 -6.52 0.63 3.42
N ARG A 41 -5.91 1.35 2.49
CA ARG A 41 -4.58 1.05 1.96
C ARG A 41 -3.55 2.01 2.55
N ILE A 42 -2.35 1.47 2.78
CA ILE A 42 -1.21 2.27 3.20
C ILE A 42 -0.07 2.15 2.19
N LYS A 43 0.55 3.30 1.88
CA LYS A 43 1.80 3.36 1.09
C LYS A 43 2.83 4.15 1.87
N LYS A 44 4.05 3.64 1.91
CA LYS A 44 5.21 4.29 2.53
C LYS A 44 6.12 4.82 1.44
N ARG A 45 6.51 6.10 1.56
CA ARG A 45 7.49 6.76 0.68
C ARG A 45 8.54 7.44 1.53
N VAL A 46 9.76 7.50 1.02
CA VAL A 46 10.88 8.14 1.68
C VAL A 46 11.49 9.16 0.73
N PHE A 47 11.76 10.34 1.25
CA PHE A 47 12.36 11.44 0.51
C PHE A 47 13.59 11.92 1.26
N LYS A 48 14.73 12.06 0.58
CA LYS A 48 15.96 12.63 1.13
C LYS A 48 15.79 14.15 1.29
N ILE A 49 16.14 14.68 2.43
CA ILE A 49 16.13 16.12 2.69
C ILE A 49 17.44 16.71 2.14
N ARG A 50 17.34 17.71 1.25
CA ARG A 50 18.52 18.27 0.56
C ARG A 50 19.45 19.07 1.45
N ASN A 51 18.93 19.74 2.47
CA ASN A 51 19.69 20.58 3.41
C ASN A 51 19.37 20.12 4.82
N PRO A 52 20.03 19.06 5.33
CA PRO A 52 19.77 18.57 6.65
C PRO A 52 20.27 19.57 7.71
N VAL A 53 19.44 19.83 8.72
CA VAL A 53 19.77 20.77 9.80
C VAL A 53 20.79 20.17 10.78
N HIS A 54 20.82 18.85 10.90
CA HIS A 54 21.60 18.12 11.90
C HIS A 54 22.88 17.48 11.34
N GLY A 55 23.27 17.79 10.10
CA GLY A 55 24.53 17.32 9.50
C GLY A 55 24.57 15.86 9.03
N ASP A 56 23.57 15.06 9.38
CA ASP A 56 23.40 13.66 8.96
C ASP A 56 22.51 13.56 7.70
N SER A 57 22.45 12.39 7.10
CA SER A 57 21.51 12.13 5.99
C SER A 57 20.08 12.07 6.50
N GLU A 58 19.40 13.21 6.50
CA GLU A 58 18.00 13.30 6.91
C GLU A 58 17.05 12.87 5.82
N VAL A 59 16.04 12.11 6.22
CA VAL A 59 14.98 11.64 5.34
C VAL A 59 13.61 11.97 5.93
N LYS A 60 12.68 12.33 5.06
CA LYS A 60 11.28 12.48 5.41
C LYS A 60 10.53 11.23 4.99
N VAL A 61 9.95 10.54 5.96
CA VAL A 61 9.08 9.39 5.72
C VAL A 61 7.64 9.86 5.63
N MET A 62 6.94 9.46 4.58
CA MET A 62 5.54 9.80 4.35
C MET A 62 4.71 8.52 4.24
N LEU A 63 3.67 8.44 5.05
CA LEU A 63 2.69 7.37 5.09
C LEU A 63 1.39 7.90 4.48
N HIS A 64 1.03 7.40 3.31
CA HIS A 64 -0.21 7.71 2.63
C HIS A 64 -1.26 6.68 3.03
N VAL A 65 -2.24 7.09 3.80
CA VAL A 65 -3.35 6.24 4.26
C VAL A 65 -4.60 6.63 3.50
N LYS A 66 -5.09 5.75 2.65
CA LYS A 66 -6.24 6.01 1.78
C LYS A 66 -7.36 5.01 1.99
N ASN A 67 -8.57 5.49 2.22
CA ASN A 67 -9.76 4.67 2.20
C ASN A 67 -10.20 4.41 0.75
N LYS A 68 -10.08 3.15 0.30
CA LYS A 68 -10.57 2.71 -1.01
C LYS A 68 -11.95 2.04 -0.93
N ASP A 69 -12.55 2.00 0.25
CA ASP A 69 -13.91 1.53 0.41
C ASP A 69 -14.90 2.65 0.02
N ASN A 70 -16.12 2.27 -0.30
CA ASN A 70 -17.22 3.20 -0.58
C ASN A 70 -17.91 3.71 0.70
N GLN A 71 -17.33 3.45 1.86
CA GLN A 71 -17.89 3.75 3.15
C GLN A 71 -16.82 4.26 4.10
N GLU A 72 -17.26 5.02 5.09
CA GLU A 72 -16.42 5.52 6.16
C GLU A 72 -15.87 4.39 7.03
N VAL A 73 -14.61 4.51 7.39
CA VAL A 73 -13.91 3.57 8.29
C VAL A 73 -13.50 4.32 9.54
N HIS A 74 -13.70 3.70 10.70
CA HIS A 74 -13.43 4.30 12.00
C HIS A 74 -12.27 3.61 12.71
N ASN A 75 -11.63 4.34 13.65
CA ASN A 75 -10.61 3.81 14.56
C ASN A 75 -9.46 3.08 13.84
N ILE A 76 -8.88 3.73 12.82
CA ILE A 76 -7.78 3.18 12.05
C ILE A 76 -6.47 3.42 12.81
N LYS A 77 -5.84 2.36 13.30
CA LYS A 77 -4.49 2.42 13.86
C LYS A 77 -3.47 2.33 12.73
N VAL A 78 -2.59 3.31 12.65
CA VAL A 78 -1.44 3.33 11.74
C VAL A 78 -0.20 3.06 12.57
N ILE A 79 0.57 2.05 12.19
CA ILE A 79 1.75 1.63 12.95
C ILE A 79 2.94 1.61 11.99
N ASP A 80 4.01 2.27 12.36
CA ASP A 80 5.29 2.21 11.66
C ASP A 80 6.42 1.86 12.61
N LEU A 81 7.44 1.17 12.10
CA LEU A 81 8.63 0.79 12.85
C LEU A 81 9.85 1.52 12.26
N VAL A 82 10.49 2.32 13.09
CA VAL A 82 11.79 2.94 12.81
C VAL A 82 12.86 2.00 13.38
N PRO A 83 13.69 1.34 12.55
CA PRO A 83 14.69 0.39 13.02
C PRO A 83 15.80 1.09 13.81
N ASN A 84 16.54 0.35 14.66
CA ASN A 84 17.61 0.89 15.49
C ASN A 84 18.76 1.55 14.71
N ALA A 85 18.93 1.18 13.41
CA ALA A 85 19.91 1.81 12.52
C ALA A 85 19.52 3.24 12.07
N VAL A 86 18.33 3.68 12.46
CA VAL A 86 17.77 4.98 12.05
C VAL A 86 17.37 5.75 13.31
N ARG A 87 17.89 6.97 13.46
CA ARG A 87 17.54 7.86 14.55
C ARG A 87 16.26 8.62 14.22
N LEU A 88 15.26 8.52 15.06
CA LEU A 88 14.03 9.30 14.93
C LEU A 88 14.33 10.76 15.29
N ILE A 89 14.02 11.67 14.38
CA ILE A 89 13.97 13.10 14.65
C ILE A 89 12.53 13.41 15.08
N HIS A 90 12.36 13.99 16.29
CA HIS A 90 11.02 14.24 16.86
C HIS A 90 10.28 15.39 16.13
N GLU A 91 10.52 15.53 14.85
CA GLU A 91 9.80 16.44 13.95
C GLU A 91 8.74 15.66 13.19
N TYR A 92 7.53 15.93 13.53
CA TYR A 92 6.36 15.31 12.92
C TYR A 92 5.67 16.34 12.01
N GLY A 93 5.05 15.84 10.93
CA GLY A 93 4.25 16.68 10.04
C GLY A 93 2.92 17.11 10.67
N THR A 94 1.83 16.88 9.96
CA THR A 94 0.48 17.33 10.38
C THR A 94 -0.07 16.60 11.59
N LEU A 95 0.39 15.37 11.86
CA LEU A 95 -0.13 14.53 12.93
C LEU A 95 1.00 13.93 13.76
N ARG A 96 1.00 14.21 15.06
CA ARG A 96 1.93 13.58 16.01
C ARG A 96 1.48 12.16 16.34
N PRO A 97 2.42 11.21 16.58
CA PRO A 97 2.05 9.88 17.04
C PRO A 97 1.39 9.95 18.43
N GLU A 98 0.33 9.19 18.62
CA GLU A 98 -0.31 9.03 19.93
C GLU A 98 0.60 8.31 20.92
N LYS A 99 1.37 7.31 20.41
CA LYS A 99 2.30 6.53 21.21
C LYS A 99 3.61 6.33 20.47
N VAL A 100 4.72 6.51 21.21
CA VAL A 100 6.08 6.20 20.78
C VAL A 100 6.59 5.13 21.73
N GLN A 101 6.84 3.93 21.23
CA GLN A 101 7.24 2.78 22.04
C GLN A 101 8.62 2.29 21.61
N GLN A 102 9.57 2.31 22.53
CA GLN A 102 10.88 1.68 22.32
C GLN A 102 10.75 0.18 22.44
N GLY A 103 11.32 -0.57 21.50
CA GLY A 103 11.35 -2.02 21.49
C GLY A 103 12.71 -2.56 21.04
N ALA A 104 12.89 -3.87 21.10
CA ALA A 104 14.14 -4.53 20.73
C ALA A 104 14.56 -4.29 19.26
N ARG A 105 13.61 -4.09 18.35
CA ARG A 105 13.85 -3.90 16.92
C ARG A 105 13.89 -2.43 16.48
N GLY A 106 13.64 -1.48 17.40
CA GLY A 106 13.54 -0.07 17.10
C GLY A 106 12.34 0.60 17.76
N ILE A 107 12.02 1.79 17.29
CA ILE A 107 10.96 2.65 17.81
C ILE A 107 9.68 2.39 17.00
N ARG A 108 8.60 2.04 17.69
CA ARG A 108 7.28 1.90 17.10
C ARG A 108 6.49 3.18 17.27
N LEU A 109 6.06 3.76 16.17
CA LEU A 109 5.19 4.93 16.10
C LEU A 109 3.77 4.47 15.85
N ILE A 110 2.81 4.97 16.65
CA ILE A 110 1.40 4.60 16.55
C ILE A 110 0.57 5.87 16.45
N TRP A 111 -0.25 5.95 15.41
CA TRP A 111 -1.28 6.97 15.22
C TRP A 111 -2.66 6.33 15.21
N THR A 112 -3.65 7.06 15.69
CA THR A 112 -5.05 6.68 15.56
C THR A 112 -5.76 7.75 14.73
N LEU A 113 -6.34 7.32 13.61
CA LEU A 113 -7.25 8.13 12.81
C LEU A 113 -8.67 7.76 13.23
N GLU A 114 -9.41 8.74 13.76
CA GLU A 114 -10.77 8.51 14.24
C GLU A 114 -11.68 8.05 13.10
N THR A 115 -11.62 8.75 11.99
CA THR A 115 -12.44 8.47 10.81
C THR A 115 -11.68 8.72 9.52
N LEU A 116 -12.07 8.01 8.47
CA LEU A 116 -11.58 8.21 7.10
C LEU A 116 -12.73 7.99 6.13
N SER A 117 -13.21 9.06 5.52
CA SER A 117 -14.33 9.06 4.57
C SER A 117 -14.01 8.27 3.29
N PRO A 118 -15.02 7.86 2.51
CA PRO A 118 -14.79 7.19 1.22
C PRO A 118 -13.89 8.00 0.29
N GLY A 119 -12.84 7.38 -0.21
CA GLY A 119 -11.86 8.02 -1.09
C GLY A 119 -10.88 8.98 -0.41
N GLU A 120 -11.09 9.31 0.86
CA GLU A 120 -10.23 10.21 1.62
C GLU A 120 -8.82 9.62 1.76
N GLU A 121 -7.82 10.51 1.65
CA GLU A 121 -6.41 10.20 1.87
C GLU A 121 -5.83 11.12 2.94
N ARG A 122 -5.17 10.54 3.93
CA ARG A 122 -4.40 11.27 4.94
C ARG A 122 -2.93 10.94 4.82
N ILE A 123 -2.10 11.99 4.91
CA ILE A 123 -0.66 11.87 4.85
C ILE A 123 -0.12 12.13 6.25
N ILE A 124 0.56 11.14 6.80
CA ILE A 124 1.29 11.22 8.05
C ILE A 124 2.77 11.27 7.69
N SER A 125 3.55 12.17 8.30
CA SER A 125 4.97 12.24 8.04
C SER A 125 5.79 12.47 9.31
N TYR A 126 7.00 11.94 9.28
CA TYR A 126 8.03 12.18 10.32
C TYR A 126 9.40 12.24 9.67
N ASN A 127 10.34 12.88 10.38
CA ASN A 127 11.73 12.96 9.96
C ASN A 127 12.57 11.91 10.69
N ALA A 128 13.55 11.38 10.00
CA ALA A 128 14.49 10.41 10.52
C ALA A 128 15.87 10.68 9.94
N SER A 129 16.91 10.30 10.66
CA SER A 129 18.31 10.47 10.27
C SER A 129 19.01 9.13 10.22
N VAL A 130 19.80 8.92 9.17
CA VAL A 130 20.70 7.78 9.04
C VAL A 130 22.10 8.27 9.28
N GLU A 131 22.85 7.61 10.17
CA GLU A 131 24.23 7.97 10.44
C GLU A 131 25.10 7.76 9.18
N ASN A 132 25.96 8.74 8.89
CA ASN A 132 26.79 8.73 7.68
C ASN A 132 27.88 7.63 7.67
N ASN A 133 28.08 6.93 8.80
CA ASN A 133 29.02 5.81 8.90
C ASN A 133 28.44 4.47 8.43
N ILE A 134 27.16 4.42 8.04
CA ILE A 134 26.54 3.21 7.52
C ILE A 134 26.91 3.07 6.03
N ILE A 135 27.69 2.02 5.72
CA ILE A 135 28.02 1.66 4.34
C ILE A 135 26.89 0.78 3.80
N GLY A 136 26.20 1.27 2.75
CA GLY A 136 25.11 0.55 2.08
C GLY A 136 23.73 1.12 2.38
N SER A 137 22.71 0.42 1.92
CA SER A 137 21.31 0.86 2.04
C SER A 137 20.67 0.42 3.34
N VAL A 138 19.87 1.28 3.93
CA VAL A 138 19.04 0.99 5.13
C VAL A 138 17.60 0.72 4.70
N TYR A 139 17.08 -0.45 5.08
CA TYR A 139 15.70 -0.81 4.79
C TYR A 139 14.77 -0.43 5.94
N LEU A 140 13.75 0.37 5.63
CA LEU A 140 12.64 0.65 6.53
C LEU A 140 11.57 -0.43 6.38
N PRO A 141 11.16 -1.08 7.48
CA PRO A 141 10.10 -2.09 7.44
C PRO A 141 8.77 -1.55 6.93
N PRO A 142 7.86 -2.41 6.47
CA PRO A 142 6.52 -2.01 6.07
C PRO A 142 5.76 -1.37 7.23
N ALA A 143 5.09 -0.26 6.96
CA ALA A 143 4.07 0.27 7.85
C ALA A 143 2.77 -0.53 7.72
N SER A 144 1.92 -0.50 8.75
CA SER A 144 0.64 -1.21 8.74
C SER A 144 -0.51 -0.33 9.19
N THR A 145 -1.69 -0.58 8.61
CA THR A 145 -2.98 -0.09 9.12
C THR A 145 -3.76 -1.23 9.71
N GLN A 146 -4.42 -0.97 10.83
CA GLN A 146 -5.25 -1.94 11.55
C GLN A 146 -6.59 -1.28 11.86
N TYR A 147 -7.68 -1.93 11.49
CA TYR A 147 -9.03 -1.46 11.77
C TYR A 147 -10.02 -2.62 11.79
N ILE A 148 -11.19 -2.38 12.34
CA ILE A 148 -12.31 -3.35 12.32
C ILE A 148 -13.22 -2.95 11.17
N ASN A 149 -13.43 -3.88 10.24
CA ASN A 149 -14.37 -3.65 9.15
C ASN A 149 -15.83 -3.84 9.62
N ARG A 150 -16.80 -3.52 8.76
CA ARG A 150 -18.25 -3.67 9.06
C ARG A 150 -18.70 -5.08 9.43
N LYS A 151 -17.98 -6.10 8.96
CA LYS A 151 -18.26 -7.50 9.27
C LYS A 151 -17.65 -7.90 10.63
N ALA A 152 -17.29 -6.91 11.47
CA ALA A 152 -16.59 -7.10 12.74
C ALA A 152 -15.29 -7.91 12.63
N LYS A 153 -14.67 -7.93 11.44
CA LYS A 153 -13.39 -8.58 11.22
C LYS A 153 -12.26 -7.59 11.38
N PHE A 154 -11.25 -8.02 12.10
CA PHE A 154 -9.98 -7.29 12.22
C PHE A 154 -9.20 -7.40 10.91
N VAL A 155 -8.84 -6.26 10.34
CA VAL A 155 -8.16 -6.16 9.04
C VAL A 155 -6.82 -5.48 9.23
N ILE A 156 -5.79 -6.06 8.64
CA ILE A 156 -4.44 -5.49 8.60
C ILE A 156 -4.02 -5.33 7.14
N HIS A 157 -3.64 -4.12 6.77
CA HIS A 157 -2.95 -3.88 5.50
C HIS A 157 -1.53 -3.38 5.78
N ARG A 158 -0.58 -3.83 4.96
CA ARG A 158 0.82 -3.44 5.04
C ARG A 158 1.24 -2.67 3.79
N SER A 159 2.13 -1.70 3.96
CA SER A 159 2.81 -1.05 2.84
C SER A 159 3.91 -1.94 2.26
N GLY A 160 4.56 -1.50 1.19
CA GLY A 160 5.89 -1.97 0.84
C GLY A 160 6.93 -1.51 1.87
N SER A 161 8.08 -2.17 1.88
CA SER A 161 9.30 -1.65 2.50
C SER A 161 9.82 -0.45 1.71
N ALA A 162 10.59 0.41 2.34
CA ALA A 162 11.27 1.51 1.68
C ALA A 162 12.77 1.41 1.93
N GLU A 163 13.56 1.82 0.95
CA GLU A 163 15.01 1.82 1.02
C GLU A 163 15.53 3.25 1.12
N ILE A 164 16.51 3.45 1.99
CA ILE A 164 17.28 4.70 2.10
C ILE A 164 18.68 4.37 1.60
N SER A 165 19.05 4.93 0.46
CA SER A 165 20.43 4.93 -0.01
C SER A 165 21.12 6.19 0.51
N PRO A 166 22.33 6.09 1.06
CA PRO A 166 23.12 7.22 1.55
C PRO A 166 23.46 8.24 0.48
#